data_adb82f311f27daf81c86679c71b4ae8e
#
_entry.id   adb82f311f27daf81c86679c71b4ae8e
#
_cell.length_a   1.000
_cell.length_b   1.000
_cell.length_c   1.000
_cell.angle_alpha   90.00
_cell.angle_beta   90.00
_cell.angle_gamma   90.00
#
_symmetry.space_group_name_H-M   'P 1'
#
loop_
_entity.id
_entity.type
_entity.pdbx_description
1 polymer ?
#
loop_
_entity_poly.entity_id
_entity_poly.type
_entity_poly.pdbx_seq_one_letter_code
_entity_poly.pdbx_strand_id
1 'polypeptide(L)'
;MGAEGNEPRYVISIAASILGIKTHNLRYYEKMGLIQPLRSRGNIRLYSERDIARLRQVKTLTEDMGVNLAGIEVILRMIDRVSTLQERVEELEIKLGRTRK
;
A
#
# COMPACT_ATOMS: atom_id res chain seq x y z
N MET A 1 -6.26 11.69 -9.44
CA MET A 1 -6.04 10.53 -9.18
C MET A 1 -5.40 10.25 -7.92
N GLY A 2 -4.40 10.88 -7.50
CA GLY A 2 -3.71 10.55 -6.31
C GLY A 2 -4.54 10.52 -5.05
N ALA A 3 -5.58 11.32 -4.99
CA ALA A 3 -6.40 11.39 -3.79
C ALA A 3 -7.38 10.24 -3.66
N GLU A 4 -7.67 9.61 -4.78
CA GLU A 4 -8.55 8.47 -4.75
C GLU A 4 -7.88 7.29 -4.07
N GLY A 5 -8.61 6.56 -3.29
CA GLY A 5 -8.07 5.43 -2.60
C GLY A 5 -7.40 5.78 -1.27
N ASN A 6 -7.26 7.07 -0.97
CA ASN A 6 -6.66 7.48 0.30
C ASN A 6 -7.68 7.69 1.40
N GLU A 7 -8.95 7.64 1.07
CA GLU A 7 -9.98 7.87 2.06
C GLU A 7 -10.02 6.75 3.08
N PRO A 8 -10.02 7.08 4.38
CA PRO A 8 -10.15 6.05 5.40
C PRO A 8 -11.53 5.42 5.34
N ARG A 9 -11.58 4.10 5.21
CA ARG A 9 -12.84 3.42 5.00
C ARG A 9 -13.10 2.23 5.91
N TYR A 10 -12.09 1.41 6.13
CA TYR A 10 -12.31 0.11 6.75
C TYR A 10 -11.68 0.00 8.12
N VAL A 11 -12.45 -0.45 9.10
CA VAL A 11 -11.86 -0.79 10.39
C VAL A 11 -11.06 -2.09 10.21
N ILE A 12 -10.22 -2.40 11.19
CA ILE A 12 -9.26 -3.49 11.05
C ILE A 12 -9.93 -4.84 10.80
N SER A 13 -11.05 -5.12 11.44
CA SER A 13 -11.72 -6.40 11.26
C SER A 13 -12.22 -6.57 9.82
N ILE A 14 -12.71 -5.50 9.23
CA ILE A 14 -13.18 -5.53 7.85
C ILE A 14 -12.01 -5.65 6.89
N ALA A 15 -10.95 -4.86 7.13
CA ALA A 15 -9.76 -4.93 6.28
C ALA A 15 -9.18 -6.35 6.30
N ALA A 16 -9.08 -6.94 7.47
CA ALA A 16 -8.56 -8.31 7.61
C ALA A 16 -9.43 -9.29 6.84
N SER A 17 -10.74 -9.12 6.92
CA SER A 17 -11.67 -9.98 6.21
C SER A 17 -11.49 -9.87 4.70
N ILE A 18 -11.39 -8.64 4.20
CA ILE A 18 -11.19 -8.40 2.77
C ILE A 18 -9.91 -9.08 2.28
N LEU A 19 -8.86 -8.99 3.09
CA LEU A 19 -7.54 -9.50 2.72
C LEU A 19 -7.37 -10.99 2.99
N GLY A 20 -8.23 -11.56 3.80
CA GLY A 20 -8.10 -12.96 4.18
C GLY A 20 -6.93 -13.21 5.12
N ILE A 21 -6.59 -12.25 5.96
CA ILE A 21 -5.52 -12.40 6.95
C ILE A 21 -6.06 -12.03 8.31
N LYS A 22 -5.30 -12.34 9.34
CA LYS A 22 -5.74 -12.12 10.70
C LYS A 22 -5.41 -10.71 11.15
N THR A 23 -6.23 -10.17 12.05
CA THR A 23 -6.03 -8.79 12.52
C THR A 23 -4.68 -8.60 13.19
N HIS A 24 -4.19 -9.62 13.90
CA HIS A 24 -2.88 -9.45 14.55
C HIS A 24 -1.75 -9.30 13.53
N ASN A 25 -1.92 -9.86 12.33
CA ASN A 25 -0.93 -9.65 11.26
C ASN A 25 -0.93 -8.21 10.80
N LEU A 26 -2.12 -7.61 10.71
CA LEU A 26 -2.20 -6.20 10.32
C LEU A 26 -1.53 -5.30 11.35
N ARG A 27 -1.73 -5.60 12.62
CA ARG A 27 -1.09 -4.83 13.68
C ARG A 27 0.43 -5.01 13.64
N TYR A 28 0.87 -6.22 13.32
CA TYR A 28 2.29 -6.50 13.21
C TYR A 28 2.91 -5.71 12.07
N TYR A 29 2.24 -5.67 10.91
CA TYR A 29 2.75 -4.94 9.76
C TYR A 29 2.83 -3.45 10.05
N GLU A 30 1.86 -2.93 10.78
CA GLU A 30 1.91 -1.52 11.19
C GLU A 30 3.10 -1.29 12.12
N LYS A 31 3.29 -2.18 13.06
CA LYS A 31 4.39 -2.07 14.00
C LYS A 31 5.73 -2.08 13.29
N MET A 32 5.83 -2.85 12.22
CA MET A 32 7.05 -2.94 11.44
C MET A 32 7.21 -1.80 10.45
N GLY A 33 6.24 -0.91 10.38
CA GLY A 33 6.35 0.25 9.51
C GLY A 33 5.98 0.00 8.06
N LEU A 34 5.35 -1.14 7.76
CA LEU A 34 4.99 -1.46 6.38
C LEU A 34 3.72 -0.76 5.94
N ILE A 35 2.89 -0.36 6.89
CA ILE A 35 1.61 0.27 6.61
C ILE A 35 1.32 1.27 7.71
N GLN A 36 0.64 2.37 7.38
CA GLN A 36 0.27 3.36 8.37
C GLN A 36 -1.18 3.77 8.17
N PRO A 37 -2.11 3.02 8.76
CA PRO A 37 -3.51 3.39 8.64
C PRO A 37 -3.78 4.69 9.38
N LEU A 38 -4.73 5.45 8.89
CA LEU A 38 -5.16 6.64 9.60
C LEU A 38 -5.92 6.23 10.86
N ARG A 39 -5.99 7.15 11.81
CA ARG A 39 -6.74 6.90 13.01
C ARG A 39 -7.87 7.91 13.12
N SER A 40 -9.04 7.42 13.52
CA SER A 40 -10.18 8.27 13.74
C SER A 40 -9.99 9.06 15.02
N ARG A 41 -10.96 9.94 15.32
CA ARG A 41 -10.93 10.67 16.56
C ARG A 41 -10.85 9.78 17.78
N GLY A 42 -11.50 8.62 17.72
CA GLY A 42 -11.47 7.65 18.82
C GLY A 42 -10.24 6.78 18.78
N ASN A 43 -9.24 7.15 17.99
CA ASN A 43 -7.99 6.40 17.88
C ASN A 43 -8.20 5.00 17.27
N ILE A 44 -9.18 4.87 16.40
CA ILE A 44 -9.49 3.62 15.74
C ILE A 44 -8.79 3.61 14.39
N ARG A 45 -8.12 2.50 14.07
CA ARG A 45 -7.44 2.35 12.78
C ARG A 45 -8.46 2.31 11.65
N LEU A 46 -8.18 3.07 10.60
CA LEU A 46 -9.03 3.08 9.41
C LEU A 46 -8.15 2.88 8.19
N TYR A 47 -8.46 1.86 7.43
CA TYR A 47 -7.66 1.46 6.27
C TYR A 47 -8.33 1.96 4.99
N SER A 48 -7.53 2.55 4.10
CA SER A 48 -8.01 3.02 2.81
C SER A 48 -7.90 1.90 1.78
N GLU A 49 -8.46 2.13 0.60
CA GLU A 49 -8.29 1.21 -0.51
C GLU A 49 -6.81 1.06 -0.88
N ARG A 50 -6.07 2.15 -0.77
CA ARG A 50 -4.65 2.14 -1.03
C ARG A 50 -3.91 1.26 -0.04
N ASP A 51 -4.33 1.33 1.23
CA ASP A 51 -3.78 0.47 2.26
C ASP A 51 -4.08 -1.00 1.95
N ILE A 52 -5.28 -1.28 1.50
CA ILE A 52 -5.66 -2.65 1.14
C ILE A 52 -4.78 -3.17 0.00
N ALA A 53 -4.57 -2.34 -1.02
CA ALA A 53 -3.71 -2.74 -2.15
C ALA A 53 -2.29 -3.01 -1.68
N ARG A 54 -1.77 -2.17 -0.81
CA ARG A 54 -0.44 -2.34 -0.24
C ARG A 54 -0.35 -3.66 0.54
N LEU A 55 -1.35 -3.91 1.35
CA LEU A 55 -1.37 -5.12 2.17
C LEU A 55 -1.52 -6.38 1.32
N ARG A 56 -2.18 -6.29 0.17
CA ARG A 56 -2.21 -7.42 -0.74
C ARG A 56 -0.81 -7.73 -1.26
N GLN A 57 -0.04 -6.70 -1.55
CA GLN A 57 1.35 -6.89 -1.97
C GLN A 57 2.15 -7.57 -0.88
N VAL A 58 1.98 -7.12 0.36
CA VAL A 58 2.67 -7.73 1.50
C VAL A 58 2.30 -9.20 1.62
N LYS A 59 1.02 -9.49 1.51
CA LYS A 59 0.53 -10.87 1.62
C LYS A 59 1.13 -11.76 0.53
N THR A 60 1.13 -11.29 -0.71
CA THR A 60 1.70 -12.03 -1.81
C THR A 60 3.18 -12.31 -1.58
N LEU A 61 3.92 -11.28 -1.18
CA LEU A 61 5.36 -11.44 -0.96
C LEU A 61 5.64 -12.41 0.18
N THR A 62 4.83 -12.37 1.22
CA THR A 62 5.01 -13.22 2.38
C THR A 62 4.59 -14.66 2.11
N GLU A 63 3.36 -14.82 1.67
CA GLU A 63 2.75 -16.15 1.59
C GLU A 63 3.08 -16.89 0.31
N ASP A 64 3.03 -16.19 -0.82
CA ASP A 64 3.25 -16.84 -2.10
C ASP A 64 4.71 -16.94 -2.47
N MET A 65 5.50 -15.95 -2.06
CA MET A 65 6.89 -15.89 -2.49
C MET A 65 7.88 -16.11 -1.35
N GLY A 66 7.40 -16.18 -0.12
CA GLY A 66 8.26 -16.49 1.01
C GLY A 66 9.31 -15.43 1.32
N VAL A 67 9.05 -14.19 0.98
CA VAL A 67 10.00 -13.12 1.23
C VAL A 67 9.95 -12.75 2.71
N ASN A 68 11.11 -12.61 3.34
CA ASN A 68 11.15 -12.22 4.74
C ASN A 68 10.87 -10.72 4.88
N LEU A 69 10.69 -10.29 6.13
CA LEU A 69 10.26 -8.93 6.42
C LEU A 69 11.23 -7.88 5.88
N ALA A 70 12.52 -8.12 6.04
CA ALA A 70 13.51 -7.16 5.54
C ALA A 70 13.43 -7.02 4.04
N GLY A 71 13.24 -8.13 3.33
CA GLY A 71 13.08 -8.11 1.88
C GLY A 71 11.81 -7.40 1.45
N ILE A 72 10.73 -7.62 2.19
CA ILE A 72 9.46 -6.94 1.89
C ILE A 72 9.64 -5.44 1.99
N GLU A 73 10.31 -4.98 3.03
CA GLU A 73 10.52 -3.55 3.21
C GLU A 73 11.27 -2.95 2.02
N VAL A 74 12.31 -3.63 1.56
CA VAL A 74 13.08 -3.17 0.40
C VAL A 74 12.22 -3.17 -0.85
N ILE A 75 11.47 -4.25 -1.07
CA ILE A 75 10.64 -4.37 -2.28
C ILE A 75 9.59 -3.28 -2.32
N LEU A 76 8.91 -3.01 -1.20
CA LEU A 76 7.90 -1.98 -1.17
C LEU A 76 8.49 -0.61 -1.48
N ARG A 77 9.67 -0.35 -0.96
CA ARG A 77 10.37 0.91 -1.24
C ARG A 77 10.70 1.01 -2.72
N MET A 78 11.13 -0.09 -3.32
CA MET A 78 11.44 -0.11 -4.75
C MET A 78 10.19 0.05 -5.60
N ILE A 79 9.08 -0.55 -5.19
CA ILE A 79 7.82 -0.37 -5.89
C ILE A 79 7.42 1.10 -5.90
N ASP A 80 7.53 1.76 -4.75
CA ASP A 80 7.21 3.17 -4.65
C ASP A 80 8.12 4.00 -5.55
N ARG A 81 9.39 3.65 -5.57
CA ARG A 81 10.35 4.35 -6.41
C ARG A 81 10.04 4.19 -7.89
N VAL A 82 9.70 2.96 -8.28
CA VAL A 82 9.33 2.68 -9.67
C VAL A 82 8.10 3.50 -10.06
N SER A 83 7.09 3.53 -9.19
CA SER A 83 5.88 4.30 -9.47
C SER A 83 6.20 5.77 -9.67
N THR A 84 7.02 6.33 -8.79
CA THR A 84 7.41 7.74 -8.90
C THR A 84 8.14 7.99 -10.21
N LEU A 85 9.05 7.11 -10.57
CA LEU A 85 9.81 7.27 -11.81
C LEU A 85 8.92 7.15 -13.04
N GLN A 86 7.94 6.25 -13.00
CA GLN A 86 7.00 6.11 -14.11
C GLN A 86 6.17 7.37 -14.30
N GLU A 87 5.73 7.96 -13.18
CA GLU A 87 5.00 9.22 -13.25
C GLU A 87 5.86 10.33 -13.83
N ARG A 88 7.13 10.35 -13.42
CA ARG A 88 8.05 11.37 -13.93
C ARG A 88 8.30 11.22 -15.41
N VAL A 89 8.47 9.96 -15.85
CA VAL A 89 8.65 9.68 -17.28
C VAL A 89 7.45 10.17 -18.06
N GLU A 90 6.25 9.87 -17.56
CA GLU A 90 5.03 10.28 -18.23
C GLU A 90 4.93 11.80 -18.33
N GLU A 91 5.26 12.50 -17.24
CA GLU A 91 5.27 13.96 -17.23
C GLU A 91 6.21 14.51 -18.29
N LEU A 92 7.41 13.94 -18.35
CA LEU A 92 8.41 14.42 -19.30
C LEU A 92 8.00 14.14 -20.73
N GLU A 93 7.38 13.00 -20.96
CA GLU A 93 6.90 12.67 -22.32
C GLU A 93 5.80 13.62 -22.75
N ILE A 94 4.91 13.97 -21.84
CA ILE A 94 3.86 14.94 -22.15
C ILE A 94 4.49 16.30 -22.49
N LYS A 95 5.48 16.72 -21.70
CA LYS A 95 6.14 17.99 -21.95
C LYS A 95 6.83 18.02 -23.30
N LEU A 96 7.35 16.88 -23.70
CA LEU A 96 8.04 16.79 -24.98
C LEU A 96 7.10 16.57 -26.15
N GLY A 97 5.78 16.42 -25.87
CA GLY A 97 4.81 16.21 -26.91
C GLY A 97 4.84 14.83 -27.52
N ARG A 98 5.39 13.86 -26.81
CA ARG A 98 5.49 12.51 -27.34
C ARG A 98 4.34 11.60 -26.97
N THR A 99 3.64 11.93 -25.91
CA THR A 99 2.54 11.09 -25.46
C THR A 99 1.32 11.36 -26.27
N ARG A 100 0.63 10.30 -26.71
CA ARG A 100 -0.55 10.52 -27.40
C ARG A 100 -1.61 10.19 -26.60
N LYS A 101 -2.51 10.65 -26.55
CA LYS A 101 -3.59 10.43 -25.78
C LYS A 101 -4.45 9.72 -26.11
#